data_400d6556f43f3d2b9363907dcea4d80d
#
_entry.id   400d6556f43f3d2b9363907dcea4d80d
#
_cell.length_a   1.000
_cell.length_b   1.000
_cell.length_c   1.000
_cell.angle_alpha   90.00
_cell.angle_beta   90.00
_cell.angle_gamma   90.00
#
_symmetry.space_group_name_H-M   'P 1'
#
loop_
_entity.id
_entity.type
_entity.pdbx_description
1 polymer ?
#
loop_
_entity_poly.entity_id
_entity_poly.type
_entity_poly.pdbx_seq_one_letter_code
_entity_poly.pdbx_strand_id
1 'polypeptide(L)'
;MTIIDGFNRFESKAPPRWLDTITHVFFPERCLFCREVLSSSEGRPICRSCSNGFSPVGLICPACENIIIGKSSCLCQSSFSYLQSLFALSYYVGQWRFLLHNLKYYKRRSLARPLGRWLGLEIITRQFCQPDVIVSIPLHIFREKERGFNQSSLIASYTARTIGKRHLPLLNKTIDTISQTTLSRRERFENIRNVFSSNKILPQGTEVMLIDDIYSTGSTMKEAAKVLSSSGAKVHGAVIAYNPLIK
;
A
#
# COMPACT_ATOMS: atom_id res chain seq x y z
N MET A 1 11.80 -24.91 -13.75
CA MET A 1 11.14 -23.95 -14.66
C MET A 1 10.19 -23.12 -13.80
N THR A 2 10.67 -21.96 -13.36
CA THR A 2 10.01 -21.14 -12.34
C THR A 2 8.81 -20.42 -12.98
N ILE A 3 7.63 -20.49 -12.35
CA ILE A 3 6.35 -19.86 -12.80
C ILE A 3 6.48 -18.33 -13.04
N ILE A 4 7.62 -17.76 -12.79
CA ILE A 4 7.94 -16.34 -12.93
C ILE A 4 8.23 -15.93 -14.38
N ASP A 5 8.59 -16.87 -15.28
CA ASP A 5 9.02 -16.55 -16.65
C ASP A 5 7.86 -16.40 -17.68
N GLY A 6 6.64 -16.76 -17.33
CA GLY A 6 5.49 -16.73 -18.24
C GLY A 6 4.80 -15.36 -18.44
N PHE A 7 5.21 -14.29 -17.76
CA PHE A 7 4.53 -12.99 -17.79
C PHE A 7 5.30 -11.86 -18.51
N ASN A 8 6.16 -12.20 -19.43
CA ASN A 8 7.07 -11.26 -20.12
C ASN A 8 6.41 -10.46 -21.29
N ARG A 9 5.13 -10.07 -21.21
CA ARG A 9 4.48 -9.34 -22.32
C ARG A 9 3.91 -7.96 -22.01
N PHE A 10 4.32 -7.28 -20.94
CA PHE A 10 4.05 -5.85 -20.76
C PHE A 10 5.28 -5.12 -20.25
N GLU A 11 6.36 -5.15 -21.01
CA GLU A 11 7.38 -4.10 -20.92
C GLU A 11 6.81 -2.83 -21.55
N SER A 12 6.17 -1.98 -20.76
CA SER A 12 6.00 -0.60 -21.15
C SER A 12 7.39 0.05 -21.14
N LYS A 13 7.98 0.24 -22.34
CA LYS A 13 9.20 1.03 -22.51
C LYS A 13 9.01 2.35 -21.76
N ALA A 14 9.89 2.64 -20.82
CA ALA A 14 9.91 3.93 -20.16
C ALA A 14 9.98 5.03 -21.24
N PRO A 15 9.17 6.08 -21.16
CA PRO A 15 9.25 7.16 -22.12
C PRO A 15 10.67 7.76 -22.11
N PRO A 16 11.17 8.22 -23.26
CA PRO A 16 12.50 8.81 -23.34
C PRO A 16 12.61 10.04 -22.42
N ARG A 17 13.76 10.24 -21.79
CA ARG A 17 14.01 11.29 -20.77
C ARG A 17 13.64 12.72 -21.24
N TRP A 18 13.71 13.02 -22.53
CA TRP A 18 13.33 14.33 -23.05
C TRP A 18 11.81 14.61 -22.95
N LEU A 19 10.97 13.57 -23.01
CA LEU A 19 9.52 13.69 -22.75
C LEU A 19 9.23 14.08 -21.31
N ASP A 20 10.02 13.59 -20.36
CA ASP A 20 9.89 13.98 -18.95
C ASP A 20 10.20 15.47 -18.77
N THR A 21 11.22 16.00 -19.47
CA THR A 21 11.58 17.43 -19.39
C THR A 21 10.47 18.33 -19.96
N ILE A 22 9.90 17.98 -21.11
CA ILE A 22 8.80 18.74 -21.72
C ILE A 22 7.54 18.66 -20.85
N THR A 23 7.22 17.48 -20.32
CA THR A 23 6.05 17.30 -19.44
C THR A 23 6.20 18.08 -18.13
N HIS A 24 7.40 18.21 -17.58
CA HIS A 24 7.64 19.02 -16.37
C HIS A 24 7.45 20.53 -16.61
N VAL A 25 7.76 21.04 -17.80
CA VAL A 25 7.56 22.46 -18.14
C VAL A 25 6.08 22.80 -18.27
N PHE A 26 5.30 21.96 -18.96
CA PHE A 26 3.87 22.20 -19.20
C PHE A 26 2.95 21.68 -18.09
N PHE A 27 3.37 20.64 -17.37
CA PHE A 27 2.60 20.00 -16.29
C PHE A 27 3.50 19.79 -15.07
N PRO A 28 3.91 20.88 -14.40
CA PRO A 28 4.79 20.76 -13.23
C PRO A 28 4.10 19.96 -12.12
N GLU A 29 4.89 19.12 -11.45
CA GLU A 29 4.41 18.41 -10.25
C GLU A 29 4.00 19.44 -9.18
N ARG A 30 2.85 19.23 -8.57
CA ARG A 30 2.31 20.12 -7.55
C ARG A 30 2.24 19.43 -6.21
N CYS A 31 2.52 20.19 -5.16
CA CYS A 31 2.37 19.73 -3.78
C CYS A 31 0.98 19.11 -3.55
N LEU A 32 0.94 17.92 -2.99
CA LEU A 32 -0.33 17.22 -2.71
C LEU A 32 -1.23 17.99 -1.73
N PHE A 33 -0.65 18.84 -0.90
CA PHE A 33 -1.36 19.57 0.14
C PHE A 33 -1.73 20.99 -0.29
N CYS A 34 -0.75 21.85 -0.58
CA CYS A 34 -0.98 23.27 -0.89
C CYS A 34 -1.06 23.60 -2.37
N ARG A 35 -0.80 22.61 -3.28
CA ARG A 35 -0.80 22.79 -4.74
C ARG A 35 0.32 23.68 -5.31
N GLU A 36 1.23 24.17 -4.50
CA GLU A 36 2.42 24.86 -4.95
C GLU A 36 3.23 23.98 -5.92
N VAL A 37 3.85 24.61 -6.92
CA VAL A 37 4.71 23.92 -7.88
C VAL A 37 5.94 23.39 -7.15
N LEU A 38 6.22 22.09 -7.32
CA LEU A 38 7.39 21.47 -6.70
C LEU A 38 8.64 21.74 -7.54
N SER A 39 9.71 22.13 -6.88
CA SER A 39 11.04 22.08 -7.48
C SER A 39 11.45 20.61 -7.65
N SER A 40 11.98 20.25 -8.80
CA SER A 40 12.25 18.89 -9.26
C SER A 40 13.22 18.07 -8.38
N SER A 41 13.76 18.64 -7.31
CA SER A 41 14.87 18.06 -6.54
C SER A 41 14.48 17.20 -5.32
N GLU A 42 13.21 17.21 -4.88
CA GLU A 42 12.92 16.66 -3.54
C GLU A 42 12.35 15.23 -3.53
N GLY A 43 12.03 14.64 -4.69
CA GLY A 43 11.53 13.24 -4.79
C GLY A 43 10.19 12.98 -4.08
N ARG A 44 9.82 13.81 -3.09
CA ARG A 44 8.55 13.74 -2.35
C ARG A 44 7.50 14.61 -3.01
N PRO A 45 6.23 14.19 -3.04
CA PRO A 45 5.15 14.94 -3.69
C PRO A 45 4.55 16.04 -2.78
N ILE A 46 5.33 16.59 -1.87
CA ILE A 46 4.98 17.71 -1.00
C ILE A 46 6.11 18.74 -0.97
N CYS A 47 5.76 20.02 -0.92
CA CYS A 47 6.74 21.09 -0.82
C CYS A 47 7.40 21.15 0.57
N ARG A 48 8.51 21.88 0.65
CA ARG A 48 9.28 22.01 1.90
C ARG A 48 8.43 22.55 3.05
N SER A 49 7.60 23.56 2.80
CA SER A 49 6.71 24.12 3.83
C SER A 49 5.73 23.08 4.38
N CYS A 50 5.13 22.27 3.51
CA CYS A 50 4.22 21.21 3.93
C CYS A 50 4.92 19.99 4.51
N SER A 51 6.21 19.81 4.24
CA SER A 51 7.02 18.72 4.81
C SER A 51 7.55 19.05 6.21
N ASN A 52 7.56 20.32 6.61
CA ASN A 52 7.95 20.72 7.94
C ASN A 52 7.03 20.07 8.98
N GLY A 53 7.63 19.31 9.89
CA GLY A 53 6.90 18.55 10.90
C GLY A 53 6.28 17.24 10.41
N PHE A 54 6.41 16.89 9.11
CA PHE A 54 6.01 15.57 8.63
C PHE A 54 7.08 14.54 8.98
N SER A 55 6.68 13.55 9.75
CA SER A 55 7.46 12.33 9.96
C SER A 55 6.60 11.12 9.60
N PRO A 56 7.10 10.20 8.77
CA PRO A 56 6.39 8.94 8.56
C PRO A 56 6.15 8.23 9.89
N VAL A 57 5.00 7.55 10.00
CA VAL A 57 4.70 6.71 11.17
C VAL A 57 5.78 5.63 11.31
N GLY A 58 6.20 5.04 10.18
CA GLY A 58 7.26 4.05 10.15
C GLY A 58 6.75 2.64 10.41
N LEU A 59 7.52 1.87 11.18
CA LEU A 59 7.22 0.48 11.47
C LEU A 59 6.17 0.34 12.56
N ILE A 60 5.22 -0.56 12.33
CA ILE A 60 4.17 -0.92 13.27
C ILE A 60 4.25 -2.43 13.51
N CYS A 61 4.16 -2.84 14.75
CA CYS A 61 4.03 -4.26 15.09
C CYS A 61 2.66 -4.77 14.67
N PRO A 62 2.55 -5.79 13.80
CA PRO A 62 1.24 -6.30 13.37
C PRO A 62 0.47 -7.00 14.49
N ALA A 63 1.14 -7.41 15.56
CA ALA A 63 0.53 -8.13 16.68
C ALA A 63 -0.09 -7.18 17.72
N CYS A 64 0.69 -6.23 18.24
CA CYS A 64 0.26 -5.31 19.28
C CYS A 64 -0.06 -3.89 18.80
N GLU A 65 0.22 -3.60 17.51
CA GLU A 65 -0.03 -2.32 16.86
C GLU A 65 0.79 -1.13 17.43
N ASN A 66 1.80 -1.42 18.26
CA ASN A 66 2.73 -0.40 18.73
C ASN A 66 3.70 0.02 17.62
N ILE A 67 4.07 1.29 17.61
CA ILE A 67 5.09 1.82 16.72
C ILE A 67 6.46 1.31 17.18
N ILE A 68 7.25 0.81 16.24
CA ILE A 68 8.60 0.31 16.48
C ILE A 68 9.59 1.46 16.18
N ILE A 69 10.31 1.91 17.18
CA ILE A 69 11.31 2.96 17.05
C ILE A 69 12.68 2.32 16.79
N GLY A 70 13.38 2.78 15.76
CA GLY A 70 14.70 2.26 15.39
C GLY A 70 14.66 0.91 14.70
N LYS A 71 15.73 0.13 14.85
CA LYS A 71 15.91 -1.22 14.27
C LYS A 71 15.51 -2.35 15.24
N SER A 72 14.88 -2.02 16.36
CA SER A 72 14.53 -2.97 17.40
C SER A 72 13.33 -3.83 16.96
N SER A 73 13.31 -5.09 17.36
CA SER A 73 12.11 -5.91 17.27
C SER A 73 11.09 -5.49 18.33
N CYS A 74 9.81 -5.75 18.09
CA CYS A 74 8.79 -5.48 19.10
C CYS A 74 8.95 -6.44 20.30
N LEU A 75 8.85 -5.91 21.50
CA LEU A 75 8.96 -6.67 22.75
C LEU A 75 7.69 -7.45 23.12
N CYS A 76 6.62 -7.40 22.31
CA CYS A 76 5.33 -8.00 22.64
C CYS A 76 5.29 -9.54 22.62
N GLN A 77 6.40 -10.20 22.27
CA GLN A 77 6.56 -11.68 22.23
C GLN A 77 5.44 -12.46 21.50
N SER A 78 4.56 -11.78 20.77
CA SER A 78 3.49 -12.43 20.01
C SER A 78 4.06 -13.07 18.76
N SER A 79 4.25 -14.38 18.82
CA SER A 79 4.92 -15.18 17.78
C SER A 79 4.02 -15.57 16.59
N PHE A 80 2.74 -15.23 16.58
CA PHE A 80 1.81 -15.68 15.54
C PHE A 80 1.20 -14.52 14.77
N SER A 81 1.92 -14.05 13.75
CA SER A 81 1.32 -13.17 12.74
C SER A 81 1.70 -13.65 11.35
N TYR A 82 0.70 -13.89 10.51
CA TYR A 82 0.93 -14.10 9.07
C TYR A 82 1.52 -12.87 8.38
N LEU A 83 1.49 -11.73 9.05
CA LEU A 83 2.08 -10.47 8.64
C LEU A 83 3.36 -10.25 9.47
N GLN A 84 4.52 -10.30 8.82
CA GLN A 84 5.84 -10.20 9.48
C GLN A 84 6.10 -8.79 10.02
N SER A 85 5.74 -7.78 9.25
CA SER A 85 5.94 -6.38 9.60
C SER A 85 4.95 -5.50 8.85
N LEU A 86 4.72 -4.29 9.34
CA LEU A 86 3.85 -3.31 8.71
C LEU A 86 4.55 -1.94 8.68
N PHE A 87 4.53 -1.31 7.53
CA PHE A 87 4.98 0.07 7.34
C PHE A 87 3.79 0.98 7.05
N ALA A 88 3.73 2.13 7.71
CA ALA A 88 2.77 3.16 7.41
C ALA A 88 3.44 4.49 7.09
N LEU A 89 3.03 5.12 5.99
CA LEU A 89 3.57 6.41 5.57
C LEU A 89 3.09 7.53 6.50
N SER A 90 1.82 7.51 6.92
CA SER A 90 1.24 8.60 7.72
C SER A 90 0.20 8.10 8.71
N TYR A 91 -0.27 9.02 9.58
CA TYR A 91 -1.53 8.83 10.29
C TYR A 91 -2.73 9.22 9.41
N TYR A 92 -3.87 8.52 9.60
CA TYR A 92 -5.12 8.82 8.91
C TYR A 92 -5.84 10.02 9.54
N VAL A 93 -5.22 11.19 9.48
CA VAL A 93 -5.73 12.45 10.06
C VAL A 93 -5.55 13.62 9.09
N GLY A 94 -6.27 14.70 9.29
CA GLY A 94 -6.10 15.96 8.58
C GLY A 94 -6.05 15.81 7.04
N GLN A 95 -5.00 16.34 6.44
CA GLN A 95 -4.79 16.34 4.99
C GLN A 95 -4.68 14.93 4.39
N TRP A 96 -4.12 13.97 5.11
CA TRP A 96 -4.02 12.57 4.68
C TRP A 96 -5.39 11.91 4.55
N ARG A 97 -6.27 12.15 5.52
CA ARG A 97 -7.67 11.71 5.44
C ARG A 97 -8.36 12.32 4.22
N PHE A 98 -8.16 13.62 3.98
CA PHE A 98 -8.72 14.31 2.82
C PHE A 98 -8.21 13.73 1.50
N LEU A 99 -6.89 13.48 1.34
CA LEU A 99 -6.31 12.89 0.13
C LEU A 99 -6.89 11.51 -0.17
N LEU A 100 -6.91 10.62 0.84
CA LEU A 100 -7.42 9.26 0.67
C LEU A 100 -8.91 9.23 0.42
N HIS A 101 -9.67 10.15 1.03
CA HIS A 101 -11.09 10.32 0.74
C HIS A 101 -11.32 10.76 -0.72
N ASN A 102 -10.52 11.71 -1.22
CA ASN A 102 -10.58 12.15 -2.62
C ASN A 102 -10.24 11.01 -3.58
N LEU A 103 -9.22 10.21 -3.27
CA LEU A 103 -8.87 9.04 -4.06
C LEU A 103 -10.02 8.03 -4.10
N LYS A 104 -10.65 7.72 -2.95
CA LYS A 104 -11.71 6.72 -2.83
C LYS A 104 -13.04 7.13 -3.46
N TYR A 105 -13.50 8.32 -3.16
CA TYR A 105 -14.89 8.73 -3.40
C TYR A 105 -15.04 9.75 -4.53
N TYR A 106 -14.05 10.62 -4.73
CA TYR A 106 -14.08 11.61 -5.82
C TYR A 106 -13.33 11.15 -7.07
N LYS A 107 -12.97 9.86 -7.15
CA LYS A 107 -12.35 9.23 -8.32
C LYS A 107 -11.07 9.93 -8.81
N ARG A 108 -10.36 10.63 -7.92
CA ARG A 108 -9.10 11.33 -8.27
C ARG A 108 -7.94 10.35 -8.38
N ARG A 109 -7.97 9.49 -9.41
CA ARG A 109 -6.95 8.46 -9.68
C ARG A 109 -5.53 9.03 -9.77
N SER A 110 -5.39 10.30 -10.20
CA SER A 110 -4.10 10.98 -10.30
C SER A 110 -3.33 11.05 -8.97
N LEU A 111 -4.02 10.96 -7.83
CA LEU A 111 -3.39 10.92 -6.50
C LEU A 111 -2.63 9.62 -6.23
N ALA A 112 -2.98 8.52 -6.91
CA ALA A 112 -2.33 7.23 -6.67
C ALA A 112 -0.84 7.23 -7.09
N ARG A 113 -0.49 7.94 -8.19
CA ARG A 113 0.89 8.04 -8.67
C ARG A 113 1.82 8.68 -7.63
N PRO A 114 1.59 9.91 -7.15
CA PRO A 114 2.47 10.53 -6.17
C PRO A 114 2.48 9.79 -4.83
N LEU A 115 1.34 9.23 -4.38
CA LEU A 115 1.26 8.46 -3.14
C LEU A 115 2.06 7.15 -3.23
N GLY A 116 1.88 6.38 -4.31
CA GLY A 116 2.62 5.13 -4.51
C GLY A 116 4.12 5.36 -4.70
N ARG A 117 4.52 6.41 -5.45
CA ARG A 117 5.92 6.80 -5.58
C ARG A 117 6.53 7.17 -4.22
N TRP A 118 5.84 7.95 -3.41
CA TRP A 118 6.32 8.32 -2.10
C TRP A 118 6.46 7.11 -1.17
N LEU A 119 5.45 6.24 -1.13
CA LEU A 119 5.54 4.98 -0.37
C LEU A 119 6.77 4.16 -0.80
N GLY A 120 7.00 4.01 -2.11
CA GLY A 120 8.17 3.30 -2.63
C GLY A 120 9.50 3.93 -2.21
N LEU A 121 9.61 5.25 -2.27
CA LEU A 121 10.81 5.97 -1.83
C LEU A 121 11.10 5.77 -0.34
N GLU A 122 10.09 5.84 0.52
CA GLU A 122 10.27 5.61 1.96
C GLU A 122 10.66 4.16 2.26
N ILE A 123 10.10 3.19 1.53
CA ILE A 123 10.49 1.77 1.63
C ILE A 123 11.97 1.58 1.31
N ILE A 124 12.46 2.18 0.21
CA ILE A 124 13.88 2.13 -0.20
C ILE A 124 14.75 2.82 0.85
N THR A 125 14.44 4.08 1.17
CA THR A 125 15.25 4.91 2.07
C THR A 125 15.40 4.30 3.45
N ARG A 126 14.35 3.64 3.94
CA ARG A 126 14.35 3.00 5.26
C ARG A 126 14.80 1.55 5.23
N GLN A 127 15.08 1.01 4.05
CA GLN A 127 15.44 -0.40 3.90
C GLN A 127 14.45 -1.33 4.61
N PHE A 128 13.14 -1.02 4.46
CA PHE A 128 12.09 -1.70 5.23
C PHE A 128 12.07 -3.21 4.97
N CYS A 129 12.01 -3.62 3.71
CA CYS A 129 12.16 -5.00 3.27
C CYS A 129 12.53 -5.02 1.78
N GLN A 130 12.97 -6.17 1.30
CA GLN A 130 13.30 -6.39 -0.12
C GLN A 130 12.31 -7.42 -0.70
N PRO A 131 11.11 -7.00 -1.11
CA PRO A 131 10.11 -7.93 -1.62
C PRO A 131 10.52 -8.48 -2.99
N ASP A 132 10.15 -9.72 -3.28
CA ASP A 132 10.25 -10.31 -4.61
C ASP A 132 9.10 -9.80 -5.50
N VAL A 133 7.94 -9.58 -4.89
CA VAL A 133 6.71 -9.18 -5.58
C VAL A 133 5.84 -8.26 -4.70
N ILE A 134 5.14 -7.36 -5.37
CA ILE A 134 4.12 -6.51 -4.76
C ILE A 134 2.75 -7.08 -5.05
N VAL A 135 1.90 -7.13 -4.03
CA VAL A 135 0.50 -7.55 -4.12
C VAL A 135 -0.37 -6.43 -3.53
N SER A 136 -1.51 -6.19 -4.10
CA SER A 136 -2.49 -5.23 -3.55
C SER A 136 -3.67 -5.95 -2.92
N ILE A 137 -4.27 -5.36 -1.90
CA ILE A 137 -5.57 -5.78 -1.39
C ILE A 137 -6.62 -5.58 -2.49
N PRO A 138 -7.33 -6.64 -2.92
CA PRO A 138 -8.38 -6.50 -3.92
C PRO A 138 -9.66 -5.91 -3.32
N LEU A 139 -10.39 -5.15 -4.14
CA LEU A 139 -11.78 -4.81 -3.88
C LEU A 139 -12.71 -5.94 -4.35
N HIS A 140 -13.89 -6.02 -3.75
CA HIS A 140 -14.95 -6.83 -4.33
C HIS A 140 -15.39 -6.25 -5.68
N ILE A 141 -15.74 -7.10 -6.64
CA ILE A 141 -16.05 -6.69 -8.02
C ILE A 141 -17.14 -5.62 -8.11
N PHE A 142 -18.15 -5.65 -7.26
CA PHE A 142 -19.20 -4.63 -7.22
C PHE A 142 -18.66 -3.27 -6.78
N ARG A 143 -17.79 -3.26 -5.76
CA ARG A 143 -17.15 -2.03 -5.28
C ARG A 143 -16.17 -1.46 -6.31
N GLU A 144 -15.48 -2.33 -7.03
CA GLU A 144 -14.58 -1.89 -8.09
C GLU A 144 -15.35 -1.31 -9.27
N LYS A 145 -16.49 -1.90 -9.66
CA LYS A 145 -17.38 -1.36 -10.68
C LYS A 145 -17.98 0.00 -10.27
N GLU A 146 -18.47 0.12 -9.04
CA GLU A 146 -19.02 1.38 -8.50
C GLU A 146 -17.96 2.49 -8.50
N ARG A 147 -16.77 2.18 -8.02
CA ARG A 147 -15.66 3.13 -7.89
C ARG A 147 -14.92 3.37 -9.21
N GLY A 148 -14.96 2.37 -10.12
CA GLY A 148 -14.30 2.37 -11.41
C GLY A 148 -12.81 2.03 -11.37
N PHE A 149 -12.26 1.69 -10.18
CA PHE A 149 -10.87 1.25 -9.98
C PHE A 149 -10.64 0.75 -8.55
N ASN A 150 -9.55 -0.01 -8.36
CA ASN A 150 -9.04 -0.38 -7.05
C ASN A 150 -7.89 0.58 -6.68
N GLN A 151 -8.08 1.41 -5.63
CA GLN A 151 -7.09 2.37 -5.16
C GLN A 151 -5.79 1.71 -4.69
N SER A 152 -5.89 0.59 -3.96
CA SER A 152 -4.73 -0.14 -3.45
C SER A 152 -3.92 -0.74 -4.59
N SER A 153 -4.59 -1.18 -5.67
CA SER A 153 -3.93 -1.66 -6.89
C SER A 153 -3.18 -0.56 -7.63
N LEU A 154 -3.77 0.63 -7.76
CA LEU A 154 -3.08 1.77 -8.37
C LEU A 154 -1.85 2.18 -7.54
N ILE A 155 -1.99 2.33 -6.22
CA ILE A 155 -0.87 2.65 -5.32
C ILE A 155 0.22 1.58 -5.46
N ALA A 156 -0.13 0.29 -5.37
CA ALA A 156 0.79 -0.83 -5.50
C ALA A 156 1.56 -0.82 -6.82
N SER A 157 0.88 -0.52 -7.93
CA SER A 157 1.51 -0.42 -9.25
C SER A 157 2.58 0.68 -9.30
N TYR A 158 2.31 1.85 -8.73
CA TYR A 158 3.30 2.93 -8.69
C TYR A 158 4.41 2.67 -7.68
N THR A 159 4.11 2.06 -6.53
CA THR A 159 5.13 1.61 -5.57
C THR A 159 6.06 0.60 -6.20
N ALA A 160 5.52 -0.41 -6.89
CA ALA A 160 6.28 -1.45 -7.57
C ALA A 160 7.24 -0.87 -8.62
N ARG A 161 6.77 0.06 -9.44
CA ARG A 161 7.62 0.78 -10.41
C ARG A 161 8.75 1.54 -9.74
N THR A 162 8.49 2.18 -8.61
CA THR A 162 9.49 2.97 -7.88
C THR A 162 10.60 2.10 -7.29
N ILE A 163 10.25 0.92 -6.78
CA ILE A 163 11.22 -0.01 -6.18
C ILE A 163 11.79 -1.03 -7.17
N GLY A 164 11.41 -0.96 -8.47
CA GLY A 164 11.89 -1.87 -9.50
C GLY A 164 11.36 -3.30 -9.38
N LYS A 165 10.14 -3.49 -8.85
CA LYS A 165 9.51 -4.80 -8.64
C LYS A 165 8.23 -4.95 -9.44
N ARG A 166 7.73 -6.20 -9.58
CA ARG A 166 6.47 -6.46 -10.27
C ARG A 166 5.28 -6.36 -9.31
N HIS A 167 4.18 -5.80 -9.77
CA HIS A 167 2.90 -5.87 -9.11
C HIS A 167 2.07 -6.99 -9.73
N LEU A 168 1.64 -7.97 -8.93
CA LEU A 168 0.88 -9.14 -9.38
C LEU A 168 -0.46 -9.25 -8.65
N PRO A 169 -1.56 -9.55 -9.37
CA PRO A 169 -2.88 -9.77 -8.79
C PRO A 169 -2.99 -11.23 -8.27
N LEU A 170 -2.40 -11.50 -7.11
CA LEU A 170 -2.37 -12.84 -6.52
C LEU A 170 -3.58 -13.15 -5.64
N LEU A 171 -4.34 -12.13 -5.25
CA LEU A 171 -5.50 -12.24 -4.37
C LEU A 171 -6.78 -11.91 -5.12
N ASN A 172 -7.83 -12.66 -4.83
CA ASN A 172 -9.21 -12.37 -5.23
C ASN A 172 -10.05 -12.15 -3.98
N LYS A 173 -10.99 -11.21 -4.04
CA LYS A 173 -12.00 -11.00 -3.00
C LYS A 173 -13.31 -11.61 -3.47
N THR A 174 -13.75 -12.70 -2.81
CA THR A 174 -14.87 -13.54 -3.22
C THR A 174 -16.20 -13.11 -2.62
N ILE A 175 -16.18 -12.40 -1.50
CA ILE A 175 -17.40 -12.00 -0.77
C ILE A 175 -17.45 -10.47 -0.67
N ASP A 176 -18.62 -9.88 -0.97
CA ASP A 176 -18.86 -8.46 -0.72
C ASP A 176 -19.14 -8.27 0.78
N THR A 177 -18.15 -7.77 1.48
CA THR A 177 -18.33 -7.41 2.90
C THR A 177 -19.15 -6.13 2.98
N ILE A 178 -20.22 -6.14 3.78
CA ILE A 178 -21.08 -4.97 4.06
C ILE A 178 -20.20 -3.76 4.41
N SER A 179 -20.63 -2.58 3.98
CA SER A 179 -19.90 -1.33 4.24
C SER A 179 -19.53 -1.20 5.72
N GLN A 180 -18.23 -1.18 6.01
CA GLN A 180 -17.68 -1.24 7.38
C GLN A 180 -17.97 0.02 8.22
N THR A 181 -18.66 1.02 7.66
CA THR A 181 -18.93 2.29 8.35
C THR A 181 -19.94 2.15 9.50
N THR A 182 -20.77 1.12 9.49
CA THR A 182 -21.83 0.89 10.48
C THR A 182 -21.56 -0.27 11.43
N LEU A 183 -20.48 -1.05 11.20
CA LEU A 183 -20.19 -2.25 11.97
C LEU A 183 -19.24 -1.99 13.15
N SER A 184 -19.49 -2.66 14.28
CA SER A 184 -18.58 -2.71 15.42
C SER A 184 -17.27 -3.42 15.06
N ARG A 185 -16.24 -3.27 15.92
CA ARG A 185 -14.93 -3.91 15.74
C ARG A 185 -15.03 -5.44 15.61
N ARG A 186 -15.89 -6.08 16.42
CA ARG A 186 -16.09 -7.54 16.44
C ARG A 186 -16.75 -8.03 15.16
N GLU A 187 -17.79 -7.34 14.71
CA GLU A 187 -18.50 -7.64 13.46
C GLU A 187 -17.61 -7.45 12.24
N ARG A 188 -16.70 -6.44 12.24
CA ARG A 188 -15.69 -6.26 11.18
C ARG A 188 -14.71 -7.44 11.11
N PHE A 189 -14.32 -7.99 12.26
CA PHE A 189 -13.42 -9.13 12.33
C PHE A 189 -14.07 -10.42 11.83
N GLU A 190 -15.34 -10.64 12.17
CA GLU A 190 -16.10 -11.83 11.76
C GLU A 190 -16.47 -11.79 10.26
N ASN A 191 -16.80 -10.59 9.72
CA ASN A 191 -17.17 -10.41 8.32
C ASN A 191 -16.01 -10.57 7.32
N ILE A 192 -14.75 -10.63 7.77
CA ILE A 192 -13.58 -10.69 6.89
C ILE A 192 -12.97 -12.10 6.83
N ARG A 193 -13.48 -13.06 7.60
CA ARG A 193 -12.98 -14.44 7.54
C ARG A 193 -13.30 -15.07 6.18
N ASN A 194 -12.29 -15.71 5.56
CA ASN A 194 -12.39 -16.40 4.27
C ASN A 194 -12.87 -15.56 3.08
N VAL A 195 -12.66 -14.23 3.15
CA VAL A 195 -13.08 -13.30 2.10
C VAL A 195 -12.10 -13.29 0.93
N PHE A 196 -10.86 -13.69 1.18
CA PHE A 196 -9.82 -13.73 0.16
C PHE A 196 -9.48 -15.16 -0.25
N SER A 197 -9.11 -15.33 -1.51
CA SER A 197 -8.53 -16.55 -2.06
C SER A 197 -7.30 -16.23 -2.92
N SER A 198 -6.39 -17.19 -3.03
CA SER A 198 -5.29 -17.14 -3.98
C SER A 198 -5.34 -18.40 -4.84
N ASN A 199 -5.27 -18.22 -6.14
CA ASN A 199 -5.23 -19.34 -7.11
C ASN A 199 -3.79 -19.71 -7.47
N LYS A 200 -2.79 -19.09 -6.83
CA LYS A 200 -1.38 -19.30 -7.13
C LYS A 200 -0.64 -19.75 -5.89
N ILE A 201 0.10 -20.82 -6.03
CA ILE A 201 1.09 -21.27 -5.06
C ILE A 201 2.38 -20.51 -5.35
N LEU A 202 2.94 -19.87 -4.33
CA LEU A 202 4.21 -19.19 -4.40
C LEU A 202 5.35 -20.14 -3.99
N PRO A 203 6.56 -19.96 -4.53
CA PRO A 203 7.73 -20.65 -3.99
C PRO A 203 7.85 -20.36 -2.49
N GLN A 204 8.24 -21.39 -1.72
CA GLN A 204 8.39 -21.26 -0.27
C GLN A 204 9.39 -20.15 0.07
N GLY A 205 9.00 -19.25 0.96
CA GLY A 205 9.83 -18.13 1.40
C GLY A 205 9.81 -16.91 0.49
N THR A 206 8.98 -16.88 -0.58
CA THR A 206 8.80 -15.68 -1.41
C THR A 206 8.42 -14.47 -0.55
N GLU A 207 9.21 -13.42 -0.63
CA GLU A 207 8.98 -12.16 0.11
C GLU A 207 7.92 -11.33 -0.63
N VAL A 208 6.75 -11.17 -0.03
CA VAL A 208 5.61 -10.44 -0.60
C VAL A 208 5.38 -9.15 0.16
N MET A 209 5.33 -8.03 -0.53
CA MET A 209 4.82 -6.78 0.04
C MET A 209 3.35 -6.60 -0.33
N LEU A 210 2.50 -6.65 0.67
CA LEU A 210 1.06 -6.47 0.56
C LEU A 210 0.69 -4.99 0.80
N ILE A 211 0.07 -4.36 -0.19
CA ILE A 211 -0.25 -2.92 -0.16
C ILE A 211 -1.75 -2.69 -0.01
N ASP A 212 -2.07 -1.79 0.92
CA ASP A 212 -3.41 -1.20 1.06
C ASP A 212 -3.30 0.33 1.21
N ASP A 213 -4.43 1.03 1.16
CA ASP A 213 -4.45 2.47 1.36
C ASP A 213 -4.51 2.86 2.84
N ILE A 214 -5.29 2.15 3.67
CA ILE A 214 -5.49 2.44 5.10
C ILE A 214 -5.44 1.15 5.92
N TYR A 215 -4.64 1.17 6.97
CA TYR A 215 -4.68 0.16 8.02
C TYR A 215 -5.41 0.74 9.24
N SER A 216 -6.48 0.08 9.68
CA SER A 216 -7.25 0.46 10.87
C SER A 216 -7.27 -0.68 11.89
N THR A 217 -8.18 -1.63 11.77
CA THR A 217 -8.22 -2.84 12.63
C THR A 217 -7.20 -3.90 12.22
N GLY A 218 -6.62 -3.74 11.04
CA GLY A 218 -5.75 -4.73 10.45
C GLY A 218 -6.43 -5.99 9.93
N SER A 219 -7.74 -6.15 10.15
CA SER A 219 -8.46 -7.39 9.80
C SER A 219 -8.30 -7.76 8.33
N THR A 220 -8.47 -6.81 7.43
CA THR A 220 -8.33 -7.01 5.97
C THR A 220 -6.92 -7.47 5.60
N MET A 221 -5.90 -6.76 6.10
CA MET A 221 -4.51 -7.06 5.77
C MET A 221 -4.05 -8.37 6.39
N LYS A 222 -4.45 -8.65 7.64
CA LYS A 222 -4.13 -9.91 8.35
C LYS A 222 -4.76 -11.13 7.66
N GLU A 223 -6.01 -11.02 7.20
CA GLU A 223 -6.68 -12.12 6.48
C GLU A 223 -6.06 -12.35 5.10
N ALA A 224 -5.75 -11.29 4.36
CA ALA A 224 -5.05 -11.40 3.08
C ALA A 224 -3.63 -11.98 3.25
N ALA A 225 -2.91 -11.57 4.29
CA ALA A 225 -1.60 -12.10 4.63
C ALA A 225 -1.66 -13.60 4.98
N LYS A 226 -2.70 -14.03 5.71
CA LYS A 226 -2.93 -15.45 6.01
C LYS A 226 -3.04 -16.28 4.73
N VAL A 227 -3.82 -15.84 3.76
CA VAL A 227 -3.99 -16.53 2.48
C VAL A 227 -2.67 -16.63 1.71
N LEU A 228 -1.89 -15.55 1.64
CA LEU A 228 -0.59 -15.54 0.96
C LEU A 228 0.45 -16.41 1.70
N SER A 229 0.47 -16.36 3.03
CA SER A 229 1.36 -17.20 3.83
C SER A 229 1.05 -18.69 3.69
N SER A 230 -0.24 -19.06 3.62
CA SER A 230 -0.66 -20.43 3.33
C SER A 230 -0.24 -20.90 1.92
N SER A 231 0.04 -19.97 1.02
CA SER A 231 0.58 -20.23 -0.32
C SER A 231 2.13 -20.25 -0.36
N GLY A 232 2.83 -20.17 0.80
CA GLY A 232 4.27 -20.24 0.91
C GLY A 232 5.00 -18.91 1.08
N ALA A 233 4.30 -17.77 1.11
CA ALA A 233 4.91 -16.44 1.19
C ALA A 233 5.25 -16.01 2.62
N LYS A 234 6.29 -15.17 2.73
CA LYS A 234 6.52 -14.27 3.86
C LYS A 234 5.93 -12.91 3.51
N VAL A 235 5.03 -12.39 4.33
CA VAL A 235 4.23 -11.22 3.99
C VAL A 235 4.60 -10.01 4.84
N HIS A 236 4.92 -8.90 4.18
CA HIS A 236 5.14 -7.59 4.77
C HIS A 236 4.04 -6.65 4.29
N GLY A 237 3.46 -5.86 5.19
CA GLY A 237 2.43 -4.91 4.85
C GLY A 237 2.99 -3.50 4.64
N ALA A 238 2.41 -2.76 3.70
CA ALA A 238 2.68 -1.33 3.58
C ALA A 238 1.39 -0.56 3.24
N VAL A 239 1.19 0.59 3.91
CA VAL A 239 -0.01 1.41 3.75
C VAL A 239 0.33 2.90 3.65
N ILE A 240 -0.56 3.65 3.01
CA ILE A 240 -0.44 5.11 3.01
C ILE A 240 -0.79 5.67 4.38
N ALA A 241 -1.83 5.17 5.04
CA ALA A 241 -2.23 5.71 6.32
C ALA A 241 -2.55 4.64 7.36
N TYR A 242 -2.13 4.92 8.58
CA TYR A 242 -2.47 4.18 9.78
C TYR A 242 -3.52 4.95 10.58
N ASN A 243 -4.60 4.27 10.92
CA ASN A 243 -5.65 4.79 11.79
C ASN A 243 -5.63 4.01 13.10
N PRO A 244 -4.85 4.46 14.12
CA PRO A 244 -4.87 3.82 15.42
C PRO A 244 -6.28 3.93 15.99
N LEU A 245 -6.84 2.80 16.36
CA LEU A 245 -8.08 2.81 17.13
C LEU A 245 -7.72 3.36 18.51
N ILE A 246 -8.36 4.45 18.88
CA ILE A 246 -8.29 4.96 20.25
C ILE A 246 -8.77 3.82 21.15
N LYS A 247 -7.84 3.29 21.93
CA LYS A 247 -8.12 2.27 22.93
C LYS A 247 -8.76 2.92 24.14
#